data_cba3f56c784d12912c010b71077c0883
#
_entry.id   cba3f56c784d12912c010b71077c0883
#
_cell.length_a   1.000
_cell.length_b   1.000
_cell.length_c   1.000
_cell.angle_alpha   90.00
_cell.angle_beta   90.00
_cell.angle_gamma   90.00
#
_symmetry.space_group_name_H-M   'P 1'
#
loop_
_entity.id
_entity.type
_entity.pdbx_description
1 polymer ?
#
loop_
_entity_poly.entity_id
_entity_poly.type
_entity_poly.pdbx_seq_one_letter_code
_entity_poly.pdbx_strand_id
1 'polypeptide(L)'
;MTPLVLLPVLLILQSTAAPQTAPPTAAPGNPTAVISTSLGDITVELFKDRAPVSVDNFLQYVNEGFYAGTVFHRVIPGFMIQGGGFTPDLVEKPTHPPIRNEATNKLSHTRGTLGMARTEALRSATAQFFVNVADNRAKLDHHGFSPEDFGYAVFGRVLSGLEVCDRIAAVPRHKSGPHDDVPIEPVVIKGVRVIP
;
A
#
# COMPACT_ATOMS: atom_id res chain seq x y z
N MET A 1 54.78 -39.98 -33.82
CA MET A 1 54.12 -38.66 -33.70
C MET A 1 52.65 -38.95 -33.42
N THR A 2 52.26 -38.85 -32.15
CA THR A 2 50.87 -39.17 -31.71
C THR A 2 50.14 -37.84 -31.51
N PRO A 3 48.96 -37.61 -32.09
CA PRO A 3 48.25 -36.35 -31.90
C PRO A 3 47.59 -36.30 -30.52
N LEU A 4 47.83 -35.23 -29.79
CA LEU A 4 47.19 -34.86 -28.51
C LEU A 4 45.78 -34.35 -28.80
N VAL A 5 44.75 -35.10 -28.40
CA VAL A 5 43.34 -34.65 -28.49
C VAL A 5 43.03 -33.86 -27.25
N LEU A 6 42.84 -32.53 -27.40
CA LEU A 6 42.28 -31.66 -26.34
C LEU A 6 40.75 -31.81 -26.30
N LEU A 7 40.21 -32.37 -25.21
CA LEU A 7 38.77 -32.29 -24.91
C LEU A 7 38.42 -30.92 -24.30
N PRO A 8 37.36 -30.24 -24.75
CA PRO A 8 36.89 -29.03 -24.08
C PRO A 8 36.16 -29.38 -22.78
N VAL A 9 36.63 -28.81 -21.66
CA VAL A 9 35.90 -28.86 -20.37
C VAL A 9 34.75 -27.88 -20.44
N LEU A 10 33.52 -28.39 -20.51
CA LEU A 10 32.30 -27.61 -20.46
C LEU A 10 32.00 -27.21 -19.00
N LEU A 11 32.29 -25.94 -18.65
CA LEU A 11 32.02 -25.40 -17.34
C LEU A 11 30.50 -25.10 -17.23
N ILE A 12 29.77 -25.97 -16.53
CA ILE A 12 28.32 -25.76 -16.25
C ILE A 12 28.25 -24.77 -15.09
N LEU A 13 27.86 -23.50 -15.39
CA LEU A 13 27.48 -22.53 -14.35
C LEU A 13 26.14 -22.97 -13.74
N GLN A 14 26.20 -23.54 -12.55
CA GLN A 14 25.00 -23.77 -11.76
C GLN A 14 24.56 -22.43 -11.17
N SER A 15 23.46 -21.87 -11.71
CA SER A 15 22.77 -20.72 -11.15
C SER A 15 22.08 -21.17 -9.84
N THR A 16 22.66 -20.81 -8.68
CA THR A 16 22.00 -21.00 -7.38
C THR A 16 20.93 -19.93 -7.23
N ALA A 17 19.66 -20.28 -7.52
CA ALA A 17 18.54 -19.43 -7.18
C ALA A 17 18.52 -19.27 -5.64
N ALA A 18 18.49 -18.00 -5.17
CA ALA A 18 18.34 -17.71 -3.75
C ALA A 18 16.99 -18.30 -3.26
N PRO A 19 16.92 -18.81 -2.01
CA PRO A 19 15.67 -19.34 -1.48
C PRO A 19 14.60 -18.24 -1.45
N GLN A 20 13.52 -18.44 -2.19
CA GLN A 20 12.33 -17.59 -2.08
C GLN A 20 11.70 -17.84 -0.71
N THR A 21 11.80 -16.86 0.18
CA THR A 21 11.03 -16.88 1.43
C THR A 21 9.55 -16.87 1.08
N ALA A 22 8.78 -17.81 1.65
CA ALA A 22 7.33 -17.84 1.51
C ALA A 22 6.74 -16.46 1.92
N PRO A 23 5.68 -15.99 1.24
CA PRO A 23 5.04 -14.73 1.61
C PRO A 23 4.55 -14.80 3.07
N PRO A 24 4.63 -13.67 3.81
CA PRO A 24 4.18 -13.63 5.19
C PRO A 24 2.68 -13.99 5.27
N THR A 25 2.32 -14.83 6.22
CA THR A 25 0.92 -15.20 6.49
C THR A 25 0.30 -14.22 7.48
N ALA A 26 -1.01 -13.96 7.34
CA ALA A 26 -1.74 -13.13 8.29
C ALA A 26 -1.76 -13.76 9.70
N ALA A 27 -1.75 -12.92 10.73
CA ALA A 27 -1.91 -13.38 12.10
C ALA A 27 -3.35 -13.90 12.32
N PRO A 28 -3.55 -14.92 13.19
CA PRO A 28 -4.87 -15.41 13.51
C PRO A 28 -5.80 -14.28 14.00
N GLY A 29 -7.00 -14.20 13.42
CA GLY A 29 -8.00 -13.18 13.77
C GLY A 29 -7.90 -11.86 13.01
N ASN A 30 -6.83 -11.61 12.26
CA ASN A 30 -6.73 -10.43 11.40
C ASN A 30 -7.34 -10.73 10.03
N PRO A 31 -8.29 -9.87 9.56
CA PRO A 31 -8.85 -10.01 8.21
C PRO A 31 -7.77 -9.83 7.14
N THR A 32 -7.95 -10.55 6.05
CA THR A 32 -7.12 -10.40 4.84
C THR A 32 -7.98 -9.86 3.71
N ALA A 33 -7.46 -8.91 2.95
CA ALA A 33 -8.14 -8.35 1.78
C ALA A 33 -7.24 -8.32 0.55
N VAL A 34 -7.85 -8.37 -0.63
CA VAL A 34 -7.16 -8.18 -1.91
C VAL A 34 -7.64 -6.88 -2.52
N ILE A 35 -6.71 -5.98 -2.79
CA ILE A 35 -6.91 -4.75 -3.55
C ILE A 35 -6.52 -5.06 -4.99
N SER A 36 -7.52 -5.24 -5.86
CA SER A 36 -7.29 -5.50 -7.29
C SER A 36 -7.12 -4.18 -8.03
N THR A 37 -5.99 -4.02 -8.72
CA THR A 37 -5.66 -2.78 -9.45
C THR A 37 -5.49 -3.03 -10.95
N SER A 38 -5.36 -1.96 -11.73
CA SER A 38 -5.01 -2.06 -13.16
C SER A 38 -3.59 -2.60 -13.40
N LEU A 39 -2.71 -2.56 -12.38
CA LEU A 39 -1.32 -3.02 -12.45
C LEU A 39 -1.06 -4.34 -11.69
N GLY A 40 -2.10 -4.96 -11.13
CA GLY A 40 -2.02 -6.24 -10.42
C GLY A 40 -2.69 -6.19 -9.04
N ASP A 41 -2.66 -7.31 -8.35
CA ASP A 41 -3.29 -7.49 -7.04
C ASP A 41 -2.30 -7.22 -5.92
N ILE A 42 -2.80 -6.61 -4.83
CA ILE A 42 -2.08 -6.37 -3.58
C ILE A 42 -2.87 -7.06 -2.48
N THR A 43 -2.30 -8.09 -1.86
CA THR A 43 -2.91 -8.77 -0.71
C THR A 43 -2.42 -8.13 0.57
N VAL A 44 -3.35 -7.79 1.45
CA VAL A 44 -3.06 -7.07 2.70
C VAL A 44 -3.68 -7.77 3.90
N GLU A 45 -2.95 -7.77 5.02
CA GLU A 45 -3.46 -8.08 6.35
C GLU A 45 -3.91 -6.79 7.03
N LEU A 46 -5.06 -6.82 7.71
CA LEU A 46 -5.62 -5.69 8.44
C LEU A 46 -5.49 -5.92 9.94
N PHE A 47 -4.85 -5.02 10.65
CA PHE A 47 -4.52 -5.14 12.09
C PHE A 47 -5.72 -4.80 12.97
N LYS A 48 -6.73 -5.68 12.99
CA LYS A 48 -7.99 -5.48 13.72
C LYS A 48 -7.80 -5.32 15.22
N ASP A 49 -6.81 -6.00 15.78
CA ASP A 49 -6.44 -5.96 17.20
C ASP A 49 -5.75 -4.63 17.60
N ARG A 50 -5.07 -3.96 16.66
CA ARG A 50 -4.27 -2.77 16.91
C ARG A 50 -4.88 -1.47 16.40
N ALA A 51 -5.73 -1.55 15.38
CA ALA A 51 -6.39 -0.41 14.74
C ALA A 51 -7.87 -0.73 14.40
N PRO A 52 -8.68 -1.10 15.40
CA PRO A 52 -10.03 -1.60 15.17
C PRO A 52 -10.92 -0.59 14.44
N VAL A 53 -10.84 0.71 14.75
CA VAL A 53 -11.67 1.74 14.12
C VAL A 53 -11.27 1.95 12.66
N SER A 54 -9.97 2.00 12.37
CA SER A 54 -9.46 2.15 11.00
C SER A 54 -9.79 0.95 10.14
N VAL A 55 -9.66 -0.27 10.70
CA VAL A 55 -9.99 -1.52 10.01
C VAL A 55 -11.50 -1.63 9.75
N ASP A 56 -12.36 -1.33 10.74
CA ASP A 56 -13.82 -1.36 10.55
C ASP A 56 -14.27 -0.36 9.50
N ASN A 57 -13.73 0.84 9.53
CA ASN A 57 -13.99 1.87 8.52
C ASN A 57 -13.57 1.40 7.11
N PHE A 58 -12.37 0.84 6.96
CA PHE A 58 -11.92 0.32 5.68
C PHE A 58 -12.82 -0.83 5.19
N LEU A 59 -13.16 -1.78 6.06
CA LEU A 59 -14.04 -2.91 5.73
C LEU A 59 -15.46 -2.47 5.39
N GLN A 60 -15.98 -1.41 6.02
CA GLN A 60 -17.28 -0.84 5.67
C GLN A 60 -17.27 -0.36 4.21
N TYR A 61 -16.27 0.42 3.79
CA TYR A 61 -16.13 0.86 2.40
C TYR A 61 -15.90 -0.32 1.43
N VAL A 62 -15.20 -1.37 1.86
CA VAL A 62 -15.03 -2.61 1.06
C VAL A 62 -16.38 -3.27 0.82
N ASN A 63 -17.20 -3.45 1.88
CA ASN A 63 -18.51 -4.11 1.80
C ASN A 63 -19.52 -3.33 0.95
N GLU A 64 -19.40 -2.00 0.92
CA GLU A 64 -20.21 -1.11 0.08
C GLU A 64 -19.72 -1.05 -1.38
N GLY A 65 -18.60 -1.70 -1.71
CA GLY A 65 -17.98 -1.63 -3.06
C GLY A 65 -17.43 -0.25 -3.40
N PHE A 66 -17.24 0.62 -2.40
CA PHE A 66 -16.85 2.01 -2.57
C PHE A 66 -15.57 2.19 -3.37
N TYR A 67 -14.56 1.32 -3.15
CA TYR A 67 -13.25 1.44 -3.77
C TYR A 67 -13.24 1.12 -5.26
N ALA A 68 -14.26 0.41 -5.77
CA ALA A 68 -14.34 0.09 -7.19
C ALA A 68 -14.42 1.37 -8.04
N GLY A 69 -13.51 1.48 -9.02
CA GLY A 69 -13.38 2.65 -9.90
C GLY A 69 -12.66 3.85 -9.28
N THR A 70 -12.17 3.77 -8.05
CA THR A 70 -11.26 4.79 -7.50
C THR A 70 -9.85 4.61 -8.03
N VAL A 71 -8.98 5.60 -7.82
CA VAL A 71 -7.60 5.59 -8.32
C VAL A 71 -6.59 5.82 -7.19
N PHE A 72 -5.34 5.42 -7.45
CA PHE A 72 -4.19 5.97 -6.74
C PHE A 72 -3.89 7.35 -7.37
N HIS A 73 -4.40 8.40 -6.73
CA HIS A 73 -4.34 9.77 -7.22
C HIS A 73 -3.06 10.52 -6.86
N ARG A 74 -2.23 9.95 -5.96
CA ARG A 74 -0.95 10.54 -5.56
C ARG A 74 0.08 9.43 -5.34
N VAL A 75 1.15 9.45 -6.14
CA VAL A 75 2.20 8.43 -6.10
C VAL A 75 3.57 9.10 -6.01
N ILE A 76 4.35 8.77 -4.97
CA ILE A 76 5.67 9.35 -4.73
C ILE A 76 6.68 8.23 -4.55
N PRO A 77 7.59 7.99 -5.52
CA PRO A 77 8.68 7.02 -5.40
C PRO A 77 9.51 7.27 -4.14
N GLY A 78 9.88 6.21 -3.44
CA GLY A 78 10.66 6.33 -2.20
C GLY A 78 9.88 6.92 -1.01
N PHE A 79 8.54 7.03 -1.13
CA PHE A 79 7.67 7.49 -0.05
C PHE A 79 6.41 6.61 0.05
N MET A 80 5.34 6.92 -0.70
CA MET A 80 4.07 6.19 -0.59
C MET A 80 3.24 6.29 -1.88
N ILE A 81 2.23 5.43 -1.99
CA ILE A 81 1.14 5.51 -2.97
C ILE A 81 -0.17 5.70 -2.21
N GLN A 82 -0.94 6.74 -2.56
CA GLN A 82 -2.20 7.10 -1.88
C GLN A 82 -3.37 7.03 -2.85
N GLY A 83 -4.47 6.44 -2.39
CA GLY A 83 -5.66 6.27 -3.22
C GLY A 83 -6.93 6.03 -2.42
N GLY A 84 -7.99 5.60 -3.12
CA GLY A 84 -9.25 5.17 -2.53
C GLY A 84 -10.24 6.29 -2.22
N GLY A 85 -10.06 7.50 -2.77
CA GLY A 85 -11.00 8.60 -2.55
C GLY A 85 -11.52 9.28 -3.79
N PHE A 86 -10.80 9.18 -4.92
CA PHE A 86 -11.09 9.91 -6.15
C PHE A 86 -11.35 8.97 -7.32
N THR A 87 -12.22 9.42 -8.24
CA THR A 87 -12.41 8.81 -9.56
C THR A 87 -11.21 9.11 -10.48
N PRO A 88 -11.11 8.48 -11.68
CA PRO A 88 -10.07 8.83 -12.67
C PRO A 88 -10.06 10.30 -13.08
N ASP A 89 -11.23 10.97 -13.06
CA ASP A 89 -11.38 12.40 -13.37
C ASP A 89 -11.06 13.30 -12.17
N LEU A 90 -10.48 12.75 -11.08
CA LEU A 90 -10.15 13.43 -9.83
C LEU A 90 -11.36 14.07 -9.13
N VAL A 91 -12.54 13.50 -9.31
CA VAL A 91 -13.73 13.87 -8.53
C VAL A 91 -13.73 13.05 -7.23
N GLU A 92 -13.80 13.74 -6.09
CA GLU A 92 -13.86 13.08 -4.78
C GLU A 92 -15.22 12.39 -4.59
N LYS A 93 -15.20 11.12 -4.17
CA LYS A 93 -16.43 10.37 -3.88
C LYS A 93 -16.98 10.78 -2.51
N PRO A 94 -18.32 10.88 -2.35
CA PRO A 94 -18.94 11.13 -1.05
C PRO A 94 -18.53 10.06 -0.02
N THR A 95 -18.15 10.49 1.18
CA THR A 95 -17.67 9.60 2.24
C THR A 95 -18.58 9.64 3.48
N HIS A 96 -18.46 8.63 4.34
CA HIS A 96 -19.02 8.65 5.69
C HIS A 96 -18.33 9.72 6.56
N PRO A 97 -18.91 10.04 7.72
CA PRO A 97 -18.26 10.92 8.69
C PRO A 97 -16.86 10.42 9.06
N PRO A 98 -15.93 11.34 9.36
CA PRO A 98 -14.55 10.98 9.65
C PRO A 98 -14.42 10.21 10.97
N ILE A 99 -13.39 9.37 11.03
CA ILE A 99 -13.07 8.54 12.19
C ILE A 99 -11.99 9.16 13.08
N ARG A 100 -11.87 8.64 14.31
CA ARG A 100 -10.75 8.99 15.19
C ARG A 100 -9.44 8.46 14.64
N ASN A 101 -8.36 9.21 14.87
CA ASN A 101 -7.00 8.79 14.51
C ASN A 101 -6.46 7.80 15.56
N GLU A 102 -5.97 6.65 15.11
CA GLU A 102 -5.37 5.59 15.95
C GLU A 102 -3.83 5.55 15.84
N ALA A 103 -3.16 6.65 15.47
CA ALA A 103 -1.70 6.69 15.32
C ALA A 103 -0.93 6.36 16.61
N THR A 104 -1.58 6.46 17.77
CA THR A 104 -1.00 6.07 19.08
C THR A 104 -0.93 4.57 19.31
N ASN A 105 -1.28 3.74 18.32
CA ASN A 105 -1.32 2.27 18.42
C ASN A 105 0.07 1.61 18.43
N LYS A 106 1.14 2.39 18.39
CA LYS A 106 2.56 1.95 18.41
C LYS A 106 2.95 1.09 17.21
N LEU A 107 2.24 1.21 16.09
CA LEU A 107 2.65 0.65 14.81
C LEU A 107 3.42 1.70 14.03
N SER A 108 4.40 1.25 13.26
CA SER A 108 5.33 2.12 12.54
C SER A 108 5.14 2.06 11.03
N HIS A 109 5.35 3.18 10.36
CA HIS A 109 5.27 3.35 8.92
C HIS A 109 6.52 2.78 8.21
N THR A 110 6.72 1.48 8.31
CA THR A 110 7.76 0.77 7.55
C THR A 110 7.26 0.44 6.14
N ARG A 111 8.19 0.11 5.23
CA ARG A 111 7.84 -0.32 3.88
C ARG A 111 6.83 -1.47 3.89
N GLY A 112 5.77 -1.34 3.09
CA GLY A 112 4.68 -2.30 2.97
C GLY A 112 3.52 -2.09 3.95
N THR A 113 3.59 -1.16 4.90
CA THR A 113 2.46 -0.88 5.80
C THR A 113 1.43 0.03 5.15
N LEU A 114 0.16 -0.15 5.56
CA LEU A 114 -0.97 0.66 5.16
C LEU A 114 -1.28 1.70 6.23
N GLY A 115 -1.47 2.96 5.82
CA GLY A 115 -1.85 4.06 6.70
C GLY A 115 -3.15 4.73 6.24
N MET A 116 -3.93 5.26 7.21
CA MET A 116 -5.10 6.10 6.92
C MET A 116 -4.64 7.51 6.54
N ALA A 117 -5.06 7.97 5.36
CA ALA A 117 -4.84 9.36 4.96
C ALA A 117 -5.75 10.29 5.77
N ARG A 118 -5.27 11.50 6.06
CA ARG A 118 -6.00 12.56 6.75
C ARG A 118 -5.57 13.94 6.26
N THR A 119 -6.37 14.95 6.53
CA THR A 119 -5.98 16.36 6.41
C THR A 119 -5.18 16.78 7.65
N GLU A 120 -4.92 18.07 7.81
CA GLU A 120 -4.28 18.62 9.03
C GLU A 120 -5.12 18.33 10.28
N ALA A 121 -6.44 18.27 10.16
CA ALA A 121 -7.32 17.94 11.28
C ALA A 121 -7.10 16.48 11.72
N LEU A 122 -6.87 16.26 13.02
CA LEU A 122 -6.53 14.93 13.58
C LEU A 122 -7.61 13.86 13.34
N ARG A 123 -8.87 14.28 13.30
CA ARG A 123 -10.03 13.39 13.10
C ARG A 123 -10.70 13.68 11.77
N SER A 124 -9.95 13.54 10.68
CA SER A 124 -10.43 13.80 9.32
C SER A 124 -10.28 12.61 8.38
N ALA A 125 -9.76 11.49 8.85
CA ALA A 125 -9.63 10.29 8.04
C ALA A 125 -11.02 9.73 7.69
N THR A 126 -11.21 9.39 6.40
CA THR A 126 -12.46 8.81 5.85
C THR A 126 -12.13 7.54 5.06
N ALA A 127 -12.22 7.56 3.73
CA ALA A 127 -11.99 6.40 2.88
C ALA A 127 -10.54 6.25 2.40
N GLN A 128 -9.81 7.36 2.26
CA GLN A 128 -8.49 7.36 1.63
C GLN A 128 -7.43 6.66 2.50
N PHE A 129 -6.61 5.87 1.84
CA PHE A 129 -5.48 5.17 2.47
C PHE A 129 -4.21 5.31 1.62
N PHE A 130 -3.07 4.98 2.21
CA PHE A 130 -1.81 4.90 1.48
C PHE A 130 -1.04 3.64 1.84
N VAL A 131 -0.17 3.21 0.93
CA VAL A 131 0.80 2.12 1.16
C VAL A 131 2.20 2.71 1.15
N ASN A 132 2.97 2.46 2.18
CA ASN A 132 4.36 2.89 2.28
C ASN A 132 5.24 2.06 1.34
N VAL A 133 5.94 2.70 0.41
CA VAL A 133 6.92 2.04 -0.47
C VAL A 133 8.36 2.24 0.01
N ALA A 134 8.54 2.90 1.13
CA ALA A 134 9.80 3.10 1.84
C ALA A 134 9.59 3.08 3.37
N ASP A 135 10.67 3.22 4.13
CA ASP A 135 10.63 3.48 5.56
C ASP A 135 10.33 4.95 5.80
N ASN A 136 9.13 5.23 6.32
CA ASN A 136 8.61 6.57 6.54
C ASN A 136 8.42 6.92 8.02
N ARG A 137 8.98 6.13 8.94
CA ARG A 137 8.83 6.29 10.39
C ARG A 137 9.09 7.72 10.88
N ALA A 138 10.20 8.30 10.44
CA ALA A 138 10.60 9.64 10.85
C ALA A 138 9.60 10.74 10.46
N LYS A 139 8.71 10.50 9.49
CA LYS A 139 7.77 11.49 8.96
C LYS A 139 6.32 11.23 9.34
N LEU A 140 5.94 9.95 9.54
CA LEU A 140 4.54 9.56 9.62
C LEU A 140 4.15 8.90 10.94
N ASP A 141 5.11 8.42 11.74
CA ASP A 141 4.83 7.85 13.07
C ASP A 141 4.34 8.93 14.05
N HIS A 142 3.73 8.47 15.12
CA HIS A 142 3.34 9.33 16.24
C HIS A 142 4.57 9.73 17.05
N HIS A 143 4.86 11.01 17.10
CA HIS A 143 5.97 11.60 17.86
C HIS A 143 5.51 12.52 19.01
N GLY A 144 4.25 12.95 18.99
CA GLY A 144 3.69 13.88 19.98
C GLY A 144 2.20 14.14 19.76
N PHE A 145 1.66 15.07 20.56
CA PHE A 145 0.22 15.37 20.57
C PHE A 145 -0.16 16.65 19.81
N SER A 146 0.81 17.37 19.23
CA SER A 146 0.49 18.43 18.27
C SER A 146 -0.11 17.86 16.99
N PRO A 147 -0.89 18.61 16.21
CA PRO A 147 -1.43 18.13 14.93
C PRO A 147 -0.36 17.61 13.96
N GLU A 148 0.81 18.23 13.96
CA GLU A 148 1.96 17.87 13.12
C GLU A 148 2.62 16.57 13.57
N ASP A 149 2.79 16.40 14.90
CA ASP A 149 3.50 15.27 15.50
C ASP A 149 2.61 14.05 15.76
N PHE A 150 1.27 14.21 15.65
CA PHE A 150 0.34 13.13 15.99
C PHE A 150 0.48 11.93 15.05
N GLY A 151 0.92 12.15 13.81
CA GLY A 151 1.14 11.11 12.83
C GLY A 151 -0.13 10.52 12.22
N TYR A 152 0.02 9.34 11.62
CA TYR A 152 -1.01 8.65 10.85
C TYR A 152 -1.22 7.24 11.41
N ALA A 153 -2.46 6.75 11.39
CA ALA A 153 -2.76 5.41 11.91
C ALA A 153 -2.33 4.33 10.91
N VAL A 154 -1.36 3.52 11.28
CA VAL A 154 -1.08 2.26 10.57
C VAL A 154 -2.18 1.27 10.94
N PHE A 155 -2.80 0.63 9.91
CA PHE A 155 -3.92 -0.30 10.13
C PHE A 155 -3.77 -1.64 9.39
N GLY A 156 -2.69 -1.84 8.64
CA GLY A 156 -2.44 -3.08 7.91
C GLY A 156 -1.05 -3.16 7.31
N ARG A 157 -0.78 -4.27 6.63
CA ARG A 157 0.45 -4.47 5.85
C ARG A 157 0.21 -5.31 4.61
N VAL A 158 1.06 -5.14 3.61
CA VAL A 158 1.11 -5.97 2.42
C VAL A 158 1.69 -7.34 2.77
N LEU A 159 0.97 -8.41 2.40
CA LEU A 159 1.41 -9.80 2.47
C LEU A 159 2.04 -10.24 1.13
N SER A 160 1.44 -9.82 0.01
CA SER A 160 1.97 -10.07 -1.34
C SER A 160 1.57 -8.95 -2.29
N GLY A 161 2.31 -8.77 -3.39
CA GLY A 161 2.08 -7.68 -4.33
C GLY A 161 2.83 -6.39 -3.98
N LEU A 162 3.89 -6.45 -3.16
CA LEU A 162 4.72 -5.28 -2.87
C LEU A 162 5.42 -4.74 -4.13
N GLU A 163 5.76 -5.63 -5.06
CA GLU A 163 6.27 -5.27 -6.39
C GLU A 163 5.20 -4.56 -7.26
N VAL A 164 3.91 -4.81 -7.01
CA VAL A 164 2.81 -4.04 -7.63
C VAL A 164 2.82 -2.61 -7.09
N CYS A 165 2.98 -2.45 -5.77
CA CYS A 165 3.11 -1.12 -5.16
C CYS A 165 4.31 -0.35 -5.73
N ASP A 166 5.44 -1.02 -5.97
CA ASP A 166 6.62 -0.40 -6.60
C ASP A 166 6.34 0.03 -8.03
N ARG A 167 5.66 -0.81 -8.83
CA ARG A 167 5.25 -0.42 -10.18
C ARG A 167 4.31 0.78 -10.17
N ILE A 168 3.35 0.83 -9.24
CA ILE A 168 2.47 1.98 -9.07
C ILE A 168 3.27 3.23 -8.70
N ALA A 169 4.20 3.12 -7.76
CA ALA A 169 5.04 4.25 -7.35
C ALA A 169 5.94 4.78 -8.48
N ALA A 170 6.29 3.94 -9.45
CA ALA A 170 7.20 4.27 -10.55
C ALA A 170 6.52 4.82 -11.80
N VAL A 171 5.17 4.88 -11.87
CA VAL A 171 4.48 5.40 -13.06
C VAL A 171 4.83 6.86 -13.30
N PRO A 172 4.84 7.33 -14.58
CA PRO A 172 4.94 8.74 -14.91
C PRO A 172 3.81 9.54 -14.26
N ARG A 173 4.14 10.69 -13.69
CA ARG A 173 3.21 11.54 -12.95
C ARG A 173 3.34 12.99 -13.36
N HIS A 174 2.31 13.76 -13.06
CA HIS A 174 2.22 15.18 -13.35
C HIS A 174 1.44 15.91 -12.24
N LYS A 175 1.42 17.24 -12.32
CA LYS A 175 0.51 18.07 -11.53
C LYS A 175 -0.83 18.19 -12.27
N SER A 176 -1.95 17.99 -11.57
CA SER A 176 -3.30 18.15 -12.11
C SER A 176 -4.15 18.98 -11.15
N GLY A 177 -4.40 20.23 -11.51
CA GLY A 177 -5.10 21.20 -10.66
C GLY A 177 -4.41 21.39 -9.31
N PRO A 178 -5.09 21.16 -8.17
CA PRO A 178 -4.52 21.26 -6.84
C PRO A 178 -3.71 20.01 -6.43
N HIS A 179 -3.73 18.93 -7.24
CA HIS A 179 -3.08 17.68 -6.93
C HIS A 179 -1.69 17.60 -7.55
N ASP A 180 -0.69 17.32 -6.73
CA ASP A 180 0.67 17.01 -7.16
C ASP A 180 0.84 15.49 -7.24
N ASP A 181 1.84 15.02 -8.01
CA ASP A 181 2.22 13.60 -8.14
C ASP A 181 1.08 12.66 -8.62
N VAL A 182 0.19 13.16 -9.48
CA VAL A 182 -0.90 12.39 -10.09
C VAL A 182 -0.35 11.51 -11.23
N PRO A 183 -0.65 10.21 -11.28
CA PRO A 183 -0.31 9.37 -12.42
C PRO A 183 -0.88 9.94 -13.73
N ILE A 184 -0.06 10.00 -14.79
CA ILE A 184 -0.51 10.44 -16.14
C ILE A 184 -1.59 9.47 -16.65
N GLU A 185 -1.34 8.16 -16.55
CA GLU A 185 -2.33 7.13 -16.81
C GLU A 185 -2.95 6.71 -15.48
N PRO A 186 -4.28 6.83 -15.29
CA PRO A 186 -4.91 6.50 -14.01
C PRO A 186 -4.65 5.05 -13.57
N VAL A 187 -4.11 4.88 -12.37
CA VAL A 187 -3.97 3.55 -11.74
C VAL A 187 -5.26 3.25 -10.99
N VAL A 188 -6.13 2.46 -11.62
CA VAL A 188 -7.47 2.19 -11.12
C VAL A 188 -7.48 1.05 -10.11
N ILE A 189 -8.17 1.24 -8.99
CA ILE A 189 -8.59 0.19 -8.06
C ILE A 189 -9.87 -0.42 -8.64
N LYS A 190 -9.77 -1.65 -9.18
CA LYS A 190 -10.89 -2.38 -9.78
C LYS A 190 -11.90 -2.84 -8.73
N GLY A 191 -11.43 -3.02 -7.51
CA GLY A 191 -12.22 -3.39 -6.36
C GLY A 191 -11.36 -3.88 -5.20
N VAL A 192 -11.97 -4.00 -4.04
CA VAL A 192 -11.35 -4.61 -2.85
C VAL A 192 -12.30 -5.69 -2.34
N ARG A 193 -11.75 -6.85 -1.98
CA ARG A 193 -12.53 -7.94 -1.41
C ARG A 193 -11.82 -8.56 -0.22
N VAL A 194 -12.58 -8.93 0.80
CA VAL A 194 -12.08 -9.74 1.93
C VAL A 194 -11.95 -11.19 1.46
N ILE A 195 -10.89 -11.83 1.90
CA ILE A 195 -10.69 -13.27 1.68
C ILE A 195 -10.67 -14.01 3.02
N PRO A 196 -11.14 -15.26 3.04
CA PRO A 196 -11.17 -16.11 4.25
C PRO A 196 -9.81 -16.33 4.87
#